data_89b94d3b96d902617a85cf498ae33314
#
_entry.id   89b94d3b96d902617a85cf498ae33314
#
_cell.length_a   1.000
_cell.length_b   1.000
_cell.length_c   1.000
_cell.angle_alpha   90.00
_cell.angle_beta   90.00
_cell.angle_gamma   90.00
#
_symmetry.space_group_name_H-M   'P 1'
#
loop_
_entity.id
_entity.type
_entity.pdbx_description
1 polymer ?
#
loop_
_entity_poly.entity_id
_entity_poly.type
_entity_poly.pdbx_seq_one_letter_code
_entity_poly.pdbx_strand_id
1 'polypeptide(L)'
;TKAVAKELAVIDAMPDRTAQQVAAKEAAYADLRVSQHAERARFGADAWCAAFVAPKQPEDPILTDKEVRLCRDHPDRASVEVHDVVRRMKQQYNFLHLHVAFPDVFEVPDNPDDAANERCGWSGGFDAVLGNPPWDKVEFSETEYFASRDPNVASLPGAKRKTAITHLAADDPLLHEAYRAALRQTGGERTLMASTGRFPLCGLGRINTYAVFAEL
;
A
#
# COMPACT_ATOMS: atom_id res chain seq x y z
N THR A 1 -9.82 -14.03 0.70
CA THR A 1 -10.95 -13.05 0.68
C THR A 1 -12.29 -13.76 0.84
N LYS A 2 -12.60 -14.84 0.06
CA LYS A 2 -13.90 -15.55 0.14
C LYS A 2 -14.25 -16.13 1.51
N ALA A 3 -13.26 -16.67 2.25
CA ALA A 3 -13.52 -17.13 3.61
C ALA A 3 -13.97 -15.96 4.50
N VAL A 4 -13.34 -14.81 4.37
CA VAL A 4 -13.70 -13.58 5.09
C VAL A 4 -15.11 -13.12 4.71
N ALA A 5 -15.46 -13.15 3.42
CA ALA A 5 -16.81 -12.79 2.94
C ALA A 5 -17.89 -13.72 3.52
N LYS A 6 -17.62 -15.02 3.59
CA LYS A 6 -18.56 -15.99 4.20
C LYS A 6 -18.76 -15.76 5.70
N GLU A 7 -17.68 -15.48 6.42
CA GLU A 7 -17.72 -15.16 7.86
C GLU A 7 -18.45 -13.84 8.09
N LEU A 8 -18.22 -12.83 7.25
CA LEU A 8 -18.93 -11.55 7.32
C LEU A 8 -20.44 -11.73 7.09
N ALA A 9 -20.84 -12.50 6.08
CA ALA A 9 -22.26 -12.78 5.81
C ALA A 9 -22.99 -13.41 7.01
N VAL A 10 -22.30 -14.25 7.79
CA VAL A 10 -22.87 -14.81 9.03
C VAL A 10 -23.05 -13.71 10.08
N ILE A 11 -22.09 -12.80 10.22
CA ILE A 11 -22.17 -11.67 11.15
C ILE A 11 -23.28 -10.71 10.74
N ASP A 12 -23.43 -10.42 9.45
CA ASP A 12 -24.47 -9.53 8.93
C ASP A 12 -25.87 -10.06 9.19
N ALA A 13 -26.03 -11.38 9.14
CA ALA A 13 -27.29 -12.04 9.48
C ALA A 13 -27.63 -12.04 10.98
N MET A 14 -26.69 -11.64 11.86
CA MET A 14 -26.95 -11.55 13.30
C MET A 14 -27.97 -10.46 13.61
N PRO A 15 -28.90 -10.69 14.57
CA PRO A 15 -29.88 -9.68 14.97
C PRO A 15 -29.18 -8.47 15.64
N ASP A 16 -29.73 -7.28 15.43
CA ASP A 16 -29.17 -5.99 15.91
C ASP A 16 -30.23 -5.05 16.49
N ARG A 17 -31.35 -5.60 16.99
CA ARG A 17 -32.48 -4.83 17.52
C ARG A 17 -32.33 -4.38 18.96
N THR A 18 -31.39 -4.94 19.71
CA THR A 18 -31.12 -4.59 21.12
C THR A 18 -29.66 -4.21 21.30
N ALA A 19 -29.36 -3.39 22.31
CA ALA A 19 -27.97 -3.01 22.62
C ALA A 19 -27.06 -4.23 22.84
N GLN A 20 -27.58 -5.29 23.46
CA GLN A 20 -26.83 -6.53 23.66
C GLN A 20 -26.53 -7.25 22.33
N GLN A 21 -27.48 -7.27 21.40
CA GLN A 21 -27.29 -7.87 20.07
C GLN A 21 -26.30 -7.07 19.24
N VAL A 22 -26.38 -5.73 19.29
CA VAL A 22 -25.40 -4.86 18.61
C VAL A 22 -23.99 -5.10 19.16
N ALA A 23 -23.82 -5.15 20.49
CA ALA A 23 -22.51 -5.43 21.10
C ALA A 23 -21.96 -6.81 20.73
N ALA A 24 -22.83 -7.83 20.63
CA ALA A 24 -22.42 -9.18 20.17
C ALA A 24 -21.97 -9.17 18.69
N LYS A 25 -22.69 -8.46 17.84
CA LYS A 25 -22.36 -8.30 16.40
C LYS A 25 -21.03 -7.54 16.24
N GLU A 26 -20.83 -6.47 17.02
CA GLU A 26 -19.58 -5.70 17.03
C GLU A 26 -18.38 -6.55 17.48
N ALA A 27 -18.55 -7.36 18.54
CA ALA A 27 -17.52 -8.28 19.02
C ALA A 27 -17.17 -9.33 17.93
N ALA A 28 -18.17 -9.94 17.28
CA ALA A 28 -17.95 -10.89 16.20
C ALA A 28 -17.22 -10.27 15.01
N TYR A 29 -17.54 -9.02 14.68
CA TYR A 29 -16.83 -8.27 13.64
C TYR A 29 -15.37 -7.97 14.03
N ALA A 30 -15.12 -7.62 15.29
CA ALA A 30 -13.77 -7.41 15.79
C ALA A 30 -12.93 -8.71 15.72
N ASP A 31 -13.53 -9.86 16.08
CA ASP A 31 -12.89 -11.18 15.98
C ASP A 31 -12.58 -11.55 14.52
N LEU A 32 -13.52 -11.29 13.60
CA LEU A 32 -13.30 -11.51 12.16
C LEU A 32 -12.09 -10.72 11.67
N ARG A 33 -11.94 -9.47 12.08
CA ARG A 33 -10.82 -8.61 11.65
C ARG A 33 -9.45 -9.14 12.05
N VAL A 34 -9.36 -9.93 13.11
CA VAL A 34 -8.10 -10.55 13.56
C VAL A 34 -8.04 -12.06 13.27
N SER A 35 -9.04 -12.59 12.55
CA SER A 35 -9.05 -14.00 12.18
C SER A 35 -7.89 -14.36 11.25
N GLN A 36 -7.50 -15.63 11.28
CA GLN A 36 -6.44 -16.15 10.42
C GLN A 36 -6.75 -15.94 8.92
N HIS A 37 -8.01 -16.04 8.52
CA HIS A 37 -8.42 -15.79 7.14
C HIS A 37 -8.23 -14.34 6.73
N ALA A 38 -8.62 -13.39 7.58
CA ALA A 38 -8.43 -11.97 7.34
C ALA A 38 -6.96 -11.57 7.33
N GLU A 39 -6.16 -12.14 8.25
CA GLU A 39 -4.71 -11.90 8.29
C GLU A 39 -3.99 -12.43 7.05
N ARG A 40 -4.32 -13.65 6.61
CA ARG A 40 -3.76 -14.22 5.37
C ARG A 40 -4.12 -13.42 4.13
N ALA A 41 -5.39 -13.00 4.02
CA ALA A 41 -5.84 -12.19 2.89
C ALA A 41 -5.10 -10.85 2.84
N ARG A 42 -4.97 -10.16 3.99
CA ARG A 42 -4.21 -8.91 4.10
C ARG A 42 -2.73 -9.10 3.80
N PHE A 43 -2.10 -10.14 4.36
CA PHE A 43 -0.67 -10.37 4.16
C PHE A 43 -0.31 -10.56 2.69
N GLY A 44 -1.10 -11.31 1.93
CA GLY A 44 -0.90 -11.46 0.49
C GLY A 44 -1.04 -10.14 -0.28
N ALA A 45 -2.03 -9.31 0.10
CA ALA A 45 -2.24 -8.00 -0.51
C ALA A 45 -1.15 -6.99 -0.08
N ASP A 46 -0.73 -7.01 1.19
CA ASP A 46 0.40 -6.22 1.72
C ASP A 46 1.70 -6.56 0.97
N ALA A 47 1.96 -7.86 0.72
CA ALA A 47 3.14 -8.33 0.00
C ALA A 47 3.17 -7.81 -1.46
N TRP A 48 2.01 -7.78 -2.12
CA TRP A 48 1.90 -7.21 -3.46
C TRP A 48 2.26 -5.71 -3.47
N CYS A 49 1.72 -4.91 -2.57
CA CYS A 49 2.07 -3.50 -2.45
C CYS A 49 3.55 -3.32 -2.08
N ALA A 50 4.03 -4.10 -1.11
CA ALA A 50 5.42 -4.04 -0.66
C ALA A 50 6.43 -4.29 -1.79
N ALA A 51 6.11 -5.14 -2.77
CA ALA A 51 6.99 -5.42 -3.91
C ALA A 51 7.36 -4.16 -4.72
N PHE A 52 6.50 -3.12 -4.71
CA PHE A 52 6.75 -1.87 -5.41
C PHE A 52 7.46 -0.83 -4.53
N VAL A 53 7.07 -0.73 -3.25
CA VAL A 53 7.52 0.36 -2.37
C VAL A 53 8.69 -0.02 -1.47
N ALA A 54 8.97 -1.31 -1.25
CA ALA A 54 10.08 -1.74 -0.40
C ALA A 54 11.42 -1.19 -0.90
N PRO A 55 12.30 -0.75 0.01
CA PRO A 55 13.69 -0.48 -0.32
C PRO A 55 14.33 -1.74 -0.89
N LYS A 56 15.08 -1.60 -1.98
CA LYS A 56 15.82 -2.72 -2.57
C LYS A 56 17.26 -2.64 -2.06
N GLN A 57 17.44 -2.90 -0.76
CA GLN A 57 18.76 -2.97 -0.14
C GLN A 57 19.41 -4.33 -0.45
N PRO A 58 20.74 -4.42 -0.49
CA PRO A 58 21.44 -5.69 -0.74
C PRO A 58 21.10 -6.79 0.26
N GLU A 59 20.79 -6.42 1.50
CA GLU A 59 20.43 -7.31 2.61
C GLU A 59 18.94 -7.71 2.63
N ASP A 60 18.08 -6.95 1.96
CA ASP A 60 16.64 -7.22 1.90
C ASP A 60 16.31 -8.20 0.78
N PRO A 61 15.40 -9.17 0.98
CA PRO A 61 14.93 -10.02 -0.08
C PRO A 61 14.18 -9.21 -1.14
N ILE A 62 14.40 -9.55 -2.40
CA ILE A 62 13.64 -8.98 -3.50
C ILE A 62 12.28 -9.67 -3.56
N LEU A 63 11.20 -8.92 -3.35
CA LEU A 63 9.84 -9.42 -3.51
C LEU A 63 9.52 -9.54 -5.00
N THR A 64 9.82 -10.68 -5.58
CA THR A 64 9.45 -11.02 -6.96
C THR A 64 8.01 -11.52 -7.02
N ASP A 65 7.47 -11.71 -8.24
CA ASP A 65 6.15 -12.31 -8.44
C ASP A 65 6.04 -13.70 -7.74
N LYS A 66 7.10 -14.47 -7.71
CA LYS A 66 7.14 -15.76 -7.01
C LYS A 66 6.94 -15.61 -5.51
N GLU A 67 7.65 -14.68 -4.86
CA GLU A 67 7.52 -14.41 -3.42
C GLU A 67 6.14 -13.83 -3.10
N VAL A 68 5.61 -12.93 -3.94
CA VAL A 68 4.26 -12.38 -3.76
C VAL A 68 3.19 -13.47 -3.85
N ARG A 69 3.27 -14.37 -4.85
CA ARG A 69 2.37 -15.53 -4.94
C ARG A 69 2.49 -16.45 -3.74
N LEU A 70 3.72 -16.70 -3.27
CA LEU A 70 3.96 -17.51 -2.09
C LEU A 70 3.31 -16.90 -0.84
N CYS A 71 3.45 -15.59 -0.64
CA CYS A 71 2.82 -14.86 0.46
C CYS A 71 1.28 -14.93 0.40
N ARG A 72 0.71 -14.93 -0.82
CA ARG A 72 -0.74 -15.03 -1.02
C ARG A 72 -1.26 -16.44 -0.78
N ASP A 73 -0.62 -17.45 -1.37
CA ASP A 73 -1.16 -18.82 -1.45
C ASP A 73 -0.69 -19.67 -0.27
N HIS A 74 0.55 -19.48 0.17
CA HIS A 74 1.22 -20.26 1.22
C HIS A 74 2.08 -19.37 2.12
N PRO A 75 1.50 -18.41 2.86
CA PRO A 75 2.26 -17.47 3.69
C PRO A 75 3.22 -18.15 4.68
N ASP A 76 2.81 -19.30 5.22
CA ASP A 76 3.62 -20.07 6.17
C ASP A 76 4.94 -20.62 5.57
N ARG A 77 5.09 -20.59 4.23
CA ARG A 77 6.29 -21.01 3.51
C ARG A 77 7.18 -19.84 3.09
N ALA A 78 6.73 -18.61 3.25
CA ALA A 78 7.55 -17.44 3.01
C ALA A 78 8.65 -17.35 4.08
N SER A 79 9.84 -16.86 3.70
CA SER A 79 10.94 -16.71 4.65
C SER A 79 10.66 -15.61 5.69
N VAL A 80 11.38 -15.67 6.81
CA VAL A 80 11.25 -14.67 7.87
C VAL A 80 11.60 -13.28 7.36
N GLU A 81 12.61 -13.17 6.51
CA GLU A 81 13.07 -11.92 5.92
C GLU A 81 11.99 -11.30 5.03
N VAL A 82 11.26 -12.12 4.25
CA VAL A 82 10.11 -11.67 3.43
C VAL A 82 9.00 -11.16 4.35
N HIS A 83 8.67 -11.88 5.42
CA HIS A 83 7.69 -11.44 6.40
C HIS A 83 8.07 -10.10 7.04
N ASP A 84 9.34 -9.90 7.35
CA ASP A 84 9.83 -8.66 7.98
C ASP A 84 9.75 -7.47 7.02
N VAL A 85 10.09 -7.65 5.74
CA VAL A 85 9.93 -6.61 4.73
C VAL A 85 8.46 -6.23 4.58
N VAL A 86 7.57 -7.21 4.40
CA VAL A 86 6.13 -6.95 4.26
C VAL A 86 5.57 -6.24 5.48
N ARG A 87 5.95 -6.67 6.69
CA ARG A 87 5.51 -6.05 7.95
C ARG A 87 6.00 -4.60 8.07
N ARG A 88 7.28 -4.32 7.76
CA ARG A 88 7.81 -2.95 7.75
C ARG A 88 7.04 -2.05 6.79
N MET A 89 6.77 -2.51 5.57
CA MET A 89 6.02 -1.73 4.58
C MET A 89 4.57 -1.50 5.02
N LYS A 90 3.90 -2.52 5.57
CA LYS A 90 2.58 -2.38 6.16
C LYS A 90 2.55 -1.31 7.27
N GLN A 91 3.53 -1.31 8.17
CA GLN A 91 3.62 -0.32 9.26
C GLN A 91 3.88 1.09 8.73
N GLN A 92 4.70 1.22 7.70
CA GLN A 92 5.05 2.52 7.11
C GLN A 92 3.89 3.13 6.32
N TYR A 93 3.19 2.33 5.51
CA TYR A 93 2.18 2.81 4.55
C TYR A 93 0.74 2.62 5.03
N ASN A 94 0.51 1.74 5.99
CA ASN A 94 -0.82 1.39 6.49
C ASN A 94 -1.79 1.07 5.34
N PHE A 95 -1.40 0.13 4.47
CA PHE A 95 -2.16 -0.22 3.26
C PHE A 95 -3.63 -0.53 3.56
N LEU A 96 -4.53 0.00 2.74
CA LEU A 96 -5.95 -0.32 2.73
C LEU A 96 -6.27 -1.20 1.51
N HIS A 97 -6.79 -2.37 1.76
CA HIS A 97 -7.21 -3.32 0.73
C HIS A 97 -8.74 -3.42 0.73
N LEU A 98 -9.41 -2.72 -0.18
CA LEU A 98 -10.87 -2.61 -0.22
C LEU A 98 -11.56 -3.98 -0.29
N HIS A 99 -11.06 -4.89 -1.12
CA HIS A 99 -11.59 -6.25 -1.28
C HIS A 99 -11.39 -7.17 -0.04
N VAL A 100 -10.57 -6.75 0.92
CA VAL A 100 -10.38 -7.43 2.20
C VAL A 100 -11.16 -6.73 3.31
N ALA A 101 -11.22 -5.39 3.24
CA ALA A 101 -11.92 -4.58 4.23
C ALA A 101 -13.45 -4.64 4.05
N PHE A 102 -13.90 -4.74 2.79
CA PHE A 102 -15.31 -4.77 2.40
C PHE A 102 -15.55 -5.91 1.40
N PRO A 103 -15.41 -7.18 1.83
CA PRO A 103 -15.45 -8.33 0.94
C PRO A 103 -16.87 -8.66 0.42
N ASP A 104 -17.90 -8.06 1.01
CA ASP A 104 -19.31 -8.06 0.59
C ASP A 104 -19.60 -7.05 -0.53
N VAL A 105 -18.80 -5.98 -0.60
CA VAL A 105 -18.92 -4.92 -1.62
C VAL A 105 -18.01 -5.21 -2.82
N PHE A 106 -16.80 -5.74 -2.57
CA PHE A 106 -15.80 -6.05 -3.58
C PHE A 106 -15.61 -7.55 -3.70
N GLU A 107 -16.43 -8.19 -4.52
CA GLU A 107 -16.42 -9.65 -4.71
C GLU A 107 -15.23 -10.08 -5.59
N VAL A 108 -14.37 -10.95 -5.06
CA VAL A 108 -13.30 -11.58 -5.84
C VAL A 108 -13.81 -12.92 -6.39
N PRO A 109 -14.01 -13.07 -7.71
CA PRO A 109 -14.52 -14.30 -8.31
C PRO A 109 -13.50 -15.46 -8.22
N ASP A 110 -13.97 -16.69 -8.47
CA ASP A 110 -13.09 -17.86 -8.49
C ASP A 110 -12.15 -17.86 -9.69
N ASN A 111 -12.68 -17.48 -10.84
CA ASN A 111 -11.90 -17.27 -12.05
C ASN A 111 -11.67 -15.77 -12.22
N PRO A 112 -10.41 -15.30 -12.32
CA PRO A 112 -10.10 -13.88 -12.54
C PRO A 112 -10.77 -13.30 -13.80
N ASP A 113 -11.00 -14.10 -14.81
CA ASP A 113 -11.64 -13.68 -16.07
C ASP A 113 -13.13 -13.34 -15.90
N ASP A 114 -13.76 -13.77 -14.79
CA ASP A 114 -15.15 -13.47 -14.47
C ASP A 114 -15.30 -12.13 -13.69
N ALA A 115 -14.21 -11.45 -13.39
CA ALA A 115 -14.25 -10.17 -12.70
C ALA A 115 -14.81 -9.07 -13.62
N ALA A 116 -15.81 -8.33 -13.12
CA ALA A 116 -16.37 -7.20 -13.87
C ALA A 116 -15.33 -6.09 -14.11
N ASN A 117 -14.35 -5.97 -13.21
CA ASN A 117 -13.17 -5.11 -13.38
C ASN A 117 -11.93 -6.00 -13.55
N GLU A 118 -11.55 -6.27 -14.80
CA GLU A 118 -10.39 -7.08 -15.15
C GLU A 118 -9.06 -6.56 -14.57
N ARG A 119 -8.94 -5.23 -14.35
CA ARG A 119 -7.71 -4.61 -13.85
C ARG A 119 -7.52 -4.82 -12.36
N CYS A 120 -8.59 -4.84 -11.61
CA CYS A 120 -8.59 -5.00 -10.15
C CYS A 120 -8.81 -6.45 -9.74
N GLY A 121 -9.44 -7.27 -10.59
CA GLY A 121 -9.75 -8.66 -10.32
C GLY A 121 -10.92 -8.86 -9.36
N TRP A 122 -11.85 -7.88 -9.27
CA TRP A 122 -13.09 -8.00 -8.50
C TRP A 122 -14.31 -7.45 -9.23
N SER A 123 -15.48 -7.79 -8.74
CA SER A 123 -16.77 -7.26 -9.16
C SER A 123 -17.38 -6.44 -8.01
N GLY A 124 -18.37 -5.58 -8.34
CA GLY A 124 -19.00 -4.70 -7.36
C GLY A 124 -18.23 -3.40 -7.14
N GLY A 125 -18.57 -2.71 -6.06
CA GLY A 125 -18.02 -1.41 -5.67
C GLY A 125 -19.03 -0.60 -4.86
N PHE A 126 -18.60 0.55 -4.35
CA PHE A 126 -19.50 1.49 -3.67
C PHE A 126 -20.31 2.28 -4.70
N ASP A 127 -21.58 2.56 -4.40
CA ASP A 127 -22.44 3.42 -5.24
C ASP A 127 -21.96 4.88 -5.24
N ALA A 128 -21.33 5.33 -4.15
CA ALA A 128 -20.75 6.66 -4.03
C ALA A 128 -19.58 6.65 -3.06
N VAL A 129 -18.53 7.39 -3.40
CA VAL A 129 -17.37 7.64 -2.53
C VAL A 129 -17.30 9.15 -2.25
N LEU A 130 -17.34 9.52 -0.98
CA LEU A 130 -17.23 10.92 -0.54
C LEU A 130 -15.95 11.07 0.29
N GLY A 131 -15.13 12.04 -0.06
CA GLY A 131 -13.88 12.28 0.65
C GLY A 131 -13.23 13.61 0.25
N ASN A 132 -12.24 14.00 1.02
CA ASN A 132 -11.33 15.09 0.68
C ASN A 132 -9.94 14.47 0.47
N PRO A 133 -9.58 14.08 -0.77
CA PRO A 133 -8.29 13.47 -1.04
C PRO A 133 -7.15 14.48 -0.82
N PRO A 134 -5.93 14.02 -0.52
CA PRO A 134 -4.76 14.89 -0.48
C PRO A 134 -4.50 15.50 -1.86
N TRP A 135 -3.93 16.71 -1.89
CA TRP A 135 -3.65 17.47 -3.14
C TRP A 135 -2.16 17.52 -3.42
N ASP A 136 -1.46 16.44 -3.16
CA ASP A 136 -0.02 16.37 -3.27
C ASP A 136 0.44 15.85 -4.64
N LYS A 137 1.62 16.27 -5.04
CA LYS A 137 2.30 15.70 -6.21
C LYS A 137 3.21 14.57 -5.76
N VAL A 138 3.15 13.46 -6.48
CA VAL A 138 4.06 12.33 -6.25
C VAL A 138 5.40 12.60 -6.95
N GLU A 139 6.07 13.64 -6.48
CA GLU A 139 7.39 14.09 -6.98
C GLU A 139 8.29 14.42 -5.80
N PHE A 140 9.54 13.99 -5.87
CA PHE A 140 10.53 14.32 -4.85
C PHE A 140 11.16 15.69 -5.15
N SER A 141 11.01 16.63 -4.23
CA SER A 141 11.63 17.96 -4.31
C SER A 141 12.84 18.05 -3.40
N GLU A 142 14.05 18.04 -3.98
CA GLU A 142 15.30 18.23 -3.22
C GLU A 142 15.29 19.53 -2.41
N THR A 143 14.76 20.62 -3.00
CA THR A 143 14.71 21.92 -2.33
C THR A 143 13.85 21.86 -1.08
N GLU A 144 12.68 21.27 -1.15
CA GLU A 144 11.77 21.14 -0.01
C GLU A 144 12.32 20.17 1.03
N TYR A 145 12.92 19.05 0.59
CA TYR A 145 13.53 18.07 1.48
C TYR A 145 14.64 18.69 2.35
N PHE A 146 15.52 19.49 1.73
CA PHE A 146 16.64 20.12 2.43
C PHE A 146 16.26 21.43 3.13
N ALA A 147 15.14 22.05 2.83
CA ALA A 147 14.75 23.35 3.39
C ALA A 147 14.81 23.40 4.92
N SER A 148 14.41 22.33 5.60
CA SER A 148 14.41 22.22 7.07
C SER A 148 15.61 21.44 7.63
N ARG A 149 16.37 20.72 6.79
CA ARG A 149 17.45 19.83 7.22
C ARG A 149 18.82 20.43 7.01
N ASP A 150 19.04 21.03 5.83
CA ASP A 150 20.25 21.79 5.46
C ASP A 150 19.87 22.92 4.50
N PRO A 151 19.54 24.11 5.04
CA PRO A 151 19.18 25.28 4.25
C PRO A 151 20.29 25.73 3.27
N ASN A 152 21.55 25.42 3.57
CA ASN A 152 22.66 25.75 2.66
C ASN A 152 22.56 24.94 1.37
N VAL A 153 22.32 23.62 1.49
CA VAL A 153 22.11 22.76 0.34
C VAL A 153 20.82 23.14 -0.41
N ALA A 154 19.74 23.44 0.33
CA ALA A 154 18.46 23.84 -0.27
C ALA A 154 18.57 25.09 -1.16
N SER A 155 19.36 26.08 -0.75
CA SER A 155 19.51 27.37 -1.44
C SER A 155 20.35 27.31 -2.72
N LEU A 156 21.10 26.22 -2.93
CA LEU A 156 21.95 26.07 -4.10
C LEU A 156 21.17 25.89 -5.40
N PRO A 157 21.64 26.43 -6.54
CA PRO A 157 21.13 26.09 -7.85
C PRO A 157 21.27 24.59 -8.14
N GLY A 158 20.36 24.04 -8.96
CA GLY A 158 20.21 22.61 -9.17
C GLY A 158 21.50 21.83 -9.42
N ALA A 159 22.39 22.31 -10.28
CA ALA A 159 23.67 21.62 -10.53
C ALA A 159 24.59 21.62 -9.30
N LYS A 160 24.74 22.78 -8.62
CA LYS A 160 25.54 22.89 -7.40
C LYS A 160 24.94 22.07 -6.25
N ARG A 161 23.60 22.05 -6.14
CA ARG A 161 22.91 21.23 -5.14
C ARG A 161 23.21 19.75 -5.33
N LYS A 162 23.16 19.22 -6.56
CA LYS A 162 23.50 17.82 -6.84
C LYS A 162 24.93 17.48 -6.41
N THR A 163 25.89 18.38 -6.69
CA THR A 163 27.27 18.21 -6.23
C THR A 163 27.35 18.21 -4.71
N ALA A 164 26.70 19.16 -4.03
CA ALA A 164 26.66 19.20 -2.57
C ALA A 164 26.04 17.93 -1.97
N ILE A 165 24.94 17.45 -2.51
CA ILE A 165 24.32 16.18 -2.09
C ILE A 165 25.27 14.99 -2.24
N THR A 166 26.08 14.96 -3.31
CA THR A 166 27.10 13.90 -3.49
C THR A 166 28.17 13.96 -2.40
N HIS A 167 28.59 15.17 -1.99
CA HIS A 167 29.55 15.36 -0.92
C HIS A 167 29.01 14.97 0.46
N LEU A 168 27.68 15.09 0.69
CA LEU A 168 27.05 14.63 1.94
C LEU A 168 27.36 13.17 2.28
N ALA A 169 27.65 12.33 1.28
CA ALA A 169 28.04 10.93 1.54
C ALA A 169 29.30 10.82 2.44
N ALA A 170 30.19 11.82 2.38
CA ALA A 170 31.38 11.90 3.22
C ALA A 170 31.18 12.84 4.41
N ASP A 171 30.51 13.98 4.21
CA ASP A 171 30.43 15.07 5.19
C ASP A 171 29.33 14.81 6.24
N ASP A 172 28.19 14.26 5.84
CA ASP A 172 27.07 13.86 6.71
C ASP A 172 26.41 12.59 6.16
N PRO A 173 26.99 11.40 6.42
CA PRO A 173 26.47 10.12 5.93
C PRO A 173 25.03 9.85 6.36
N LEU A 174 24.62 10.29 7.56
CA LEU A 174 23.27 10.05 8.09
C LEU A 174 22.22 10.85 7.29
N LEU A 175 22.49 12.12 7.01
CA LEU A 175 21.63 12.95 6.19
C LEU A 175 21.55 12.44 4.75
N HIS A 176 22.69 11.98 4.20
CA HIS A 176 22.74 11.39 2.86
C HIS A 176 21.91 10.10 2.77
N GLU A 177 22.00 9.22 3.76
CA GLU A 177 21.20 7.99 3.83
C GLU A 177 19.71 8.30 3.95
N ALA A 178 19.32 9.21 4.83
CA ALA A 178 17.94 9.67 4.98
C ALA A 178 17.39 10.28 3.68
N TYR A 179 18.20 11.06 2.96
CA TYR A 179 17.84 11.58 1.64
C TYR A 179 17.61 10.45 0.63
N ARG A 180 18.53 9.48 0.57
CA ARG A 180 18.41 8.32 -0.32
C ARG A 180 17.15 7.51 -0.02
N ALA A 181 16.82 7.31 1.24
CA ALA A 181 15.61 6.62 1.67
C ALA A 181 14.34 7.36 1.23
N ALA A 182 14.28 8.67 1.44
CA ALA A 182 13.14 9.50 1.03
C ALA A 182 12.95 9.54 -0.50
N LEU A 183 14.04 9.67 -1.25
CA LEU A 183 14.03 9.60 -2.71
C LEU A 183 13.53 8.24 -3.21
N ARG A 184 13.99 7.16 -2.57
CA ARG A 184 13.57 5.79 -2.91
C ARG A 184 12.09 5.58 -2.58
N GLN A 185 11.62 6.10 -1.45
CA GLN A 185 10.21 6.02 -1.06
C GLN A 185 9.31 6.63 -2.13
N THR A 186 9.53 7.90 -2.50
CA THR A 186 8.74 8.57 -3.56
C THR A 186 8.85 7.84 -4.90
N GLY A 187 10.03 7.30 -5.22
CA GLY A 187 10.24 6.49 -6.42
C GLY A 187 9.41 5.20 -6.42
N GLY A 188 9.29 4.53 -5.27
CA GLY A 188 8.46 3.34 -5.08
C GLY A 188 6.97 3.63 -5.21
N GLU A 189 6.51 4.69 -4.55
CA GLU A 189 5.12 5.16 -4.64
C GLU A 189 4.74 5.50 -6.09
N ARG A 190 5.61 6.22 -6.79
CA ARG A 190 5.43 6.52 -8.21
C ARG A 190 5.37 5.26 -9.06
N THR A 191 6.24 4.27 -8.80
CA THR A 191 6.24 2.99 -9.52
C THR A 191 4.94 2.23 -9.30
N LEU A 192 4.43 2.19 -8.05
CA LEU A 192 3.13 1.60 -7.72
C LEU A 192 2.01 2.24 -8.58
N MET A 193 1.97 3.57 -8.65
CA MET A 193 0.91 4.28 -9.37
C MET A 193 1.05 4.18 -10.89
N ALA A 194 2.28 4.29 -11.42
CA ALA A 194 2.53 4.36 -12.86
C ALA A 194 2.58 3.00 -13.56
N SER A 195 3.03 1.94 -12.87
CA SER A 195 3.44 0.69 -13.53
C SER A 195 2.56 -0.51 -13.20
N THR A 196 1.62 -0.39 -12.26
CA THR A 196 0.75 -1.52 -11.88
C THR A 196 -0.43 -1.75 -12.81
N GLY A 197 -0.73 -0.77 -13.68
CA GLY A 197 -1.94 -0.78 -14.50
C GLY A 197 -3.23 -0.43 -13.75
N ARG A 198 -3.16 -0.17 -12.43
CA ARG A 198 -4.34 0.21 -11.63
C ARG A 198 -4.85 1.62 -11.93
N PHE A 199 -3.97 2.51 -12.35
CA PHE A 199 -4.27 3.91 -12.64
C PHE A 199 -3.90 4.26 -14.08
N PRO A 200 -4.61 3.69 -15.08
CA PRO A 200 -4.27 3.87 -16.48
C PRO A 200 -4.49 5.30 -16.99
N LEU A 201 -5.34 6.08 -16.34
CA LEU A 201 -5.62 7.46 -16.72
C LEU A 201 -4.71 8.46 -15.98
N CYS A 202 -4.56 8.30 -14.68
CA CYS A 202 -3.89 9.26 -13.79
C CYS A 202 -2.45 8.85 -13.42
N GLY A 203 -2.05 7.59 -13.67
CA GLY A 203 -0.69 7.09 -13.41
C GLY A 203 0.38 7.56 -14.39
N LEU A 204 0.05 8.46 -15.33
CA LEU A 204 0.94 8.93 -16.37
C LEU A 204 1.43 10.36 -16.11
N GLY A 205 2.66 10.67 -16.53
CA GLY A 205 3.22 12.02 -16.45
C GLY A 205 3.43 12.50 -15.01
N ARG A 206 2.88 13.68 -14.67
CA ARG A 206 2.89 14.23 -13.32
C ARG A 206 1.71 13.70 -12.54
N ILE A 207 1.98 12.79 -11.62
CA ILE A 207 0.96 12.14 -10.80
C ILE A 207 0.56 13.06 -9.66
N ASN A 208 -0.76 13.34 -9.55
CA ASN A 208 -1.38 14.02 -8.42
C ASN A 208 -2.27 13.06 -7.66
N THR A 209 -2.16 13.07 -6.34
CA THR A 209 -2.90 12.15 -5.47
C THR A 209 -4.40 12.27 -5.61
N TYR A 210 -4.96 13.49 -5.74
CA TYR A 210 -6.40 13.67 -5.92
C TYR A 210 -6.95 12.99 -7.17
N ALA A 211 -6.17 12.96 -8.26
CA ALA A 211 -6.57 12.31 -9.50
C ALA A 211 -6.56 10.79 -9.36
N VAL A 212 -5.54 10.26 -8.68
CA VAL A 212 -5.42 8.83 -8.36
C VAL A 212 -6.59 8.36 -7.47
N PHE A 213 -6.98 9.17 -6.48
CA PHE A 213 -8.16 8.89 -5.65
C PHE A 213 -9.48 8.93 -6.42
N ALA A 214 -9.56 9.76 -7.48
CA ALA A 214 -10.76 9.82 -8.32
C ALA A 214 -10.85 8.64 -9.32
N GLU A 215 -9.73 7.97 -9.58
CA GLU A 215 -9.67 6.80 -10.46
C GLU A 215 -9.85 5.47 -9.70
N LEU A 216 -9.74 5.47 -8.36
CA LEU A 216 -10.00 4.32 -7.51
C LEU A 216 -11.46 3.88 -7.58
#